data_142e252b64eb6643b1842f40672f4d04
#
_entry.id   142e252b64eb6643b1842f40672f4d04
#
_cell.length_a   1.000
_cell.length_b   1.000
_cell.length_c   1.000
_cell.angle_alpha   90.00
_cell.angle_beta   90.00
_cell.angle_gamma   90.00
#
_symmetry.space_group_name_H-M   'P 1'
#
loop_
_entity.id
_entity.type
_entity.pdbx_description
1 polymer ?
#
loop_
_entity_poly.entity_id
_entity_poly.type
_entity_poly.pdbx_seq_one_letter_code
_entity_poly.pdbx_strand_id
1 'polypeptide(L)'
;MIPALFLVFSVVAYRITTGLLIDSGATWLSNFAPFAALALCSAAYFPAKYKFTVPLIALFFSDAVLNFHYGAALADPLILCRYLALALAGCIGLLLSNRASLKTLLPASIAGSTIFYVITNAFAWLTDPGYAKNFAGLIQALTVGLPQYSATPSWMFFRNSLLSDLLFTLLFVVCMSFGRNAARSRTGTALAHVA
;
A
#
# COMPACT_ATOMS: atom_id res chain seq x y z
N MET A 1 7.27 -5.31 -17.69
CA MET A 1 6.02 -5.62 -16.94
C MET A 1 6.15 -6.85 -16.04
N ILE A 2 6.80 -7.94 -16.49
CA ILE A 2 6.93 -9.18 -15.68
C ILE A 2 7.47 -8.96 -14.25
N PRO A 3 8.59 -8.20 -14.04
CA PRO A 3 9.10 -7.97 -12.68
C PRO A 3 8.13 -7.21 -11.78
N ALA A 4 7.36 -6.27 -12.35
CA ALA A 4 6.39 -5.51 -11.60
C ALA A 4 5.17 -6.35 -11.19
N LEU A 5 4.70 -7.26 -12.05
CA LEU A 5 3.62 -8.19 -11.71
C LEU A 5 4.06 -9.19 -10.64
N PHE A 6 5.32 -9.63 -10.67
CA PHE A 6 5.89 -10.45 -9.61
C PHE A 6 5.89 -9.73 -8.26
N LEU A 7 6.24 -8.44 -8.23
CA LEU A 7 6.17 -7.62 -7.01
C LEU A 7 4.72 -7.47 -6.51
N VAL A 8 3.75 -7.23 -7.42
CA VAL A 8 2.32 -7.18 -7.04
C VAL A 8 1.89 -8.49 -6.38
N PHE A 9 2.22 -9.62 -7.00
CA PHE A 9 1.92 -10.93 -6.44
C PHE A 9 2.59 -11.13 -5.06
N SER A 10 3.85 -10.72 -4.93
CA SER A 10 4.59 -10.79 -3.64
C SER A 10 3.93 -9.96 -2.54
N VAL A 11 3.40 -8.77 -2.87
CA VAL A 11 2.65 -7.92 -1.93
C VAL A 11 1.39 -8.62 -1.44
N VAL A 12 0.61 -9.20 -2.38
CA VAL A 12 -0.63 -9.92 -2.03
C VAL A 12 -0.34 -11.14 -1.19
N ALA A 13 0.62 -11.98 -1.62
CA ALA A 13 1.02 -13.18 -0.90
C ALA A 13 1.54 -12.83 0.50
N TYR A 14 2.40 -11.81 0.60
CA TYR A 14 2.92 -11.33 1.87
C TYR A 14 1.80 -10.89 2.82
N ARG A 15 0.86 -10.07 2.35
CA ARG A 15 -0.28 -9.60 3.16
C ARG A 15 -1.15 -10.75 3.66
N ILE A 16 -1.49 -11.69 2.78
CA ILE A 16 -2.31 -12.86 3.16
C ILE A 16 -1.55 -13.68 4.21
N THR A 17 -0.28 -13.98 3.96
CA THR A 17 0.54 -14.76 4.90
C THR A 17 0.64 -14.07 6.26
N THR A 18 0.96 -12.78 6.30
CA THR A 18 1.06 -12.04 7.58
C THR A 18 -0.28 -11.91 8.27
N GLY A 19 -1.38 -11.72 7.52
CA GLY A 19 -2.74 -11.73 8.09
C GLY A 19 -3.04 -13.05 8.78
N LEU A 20 -2.80 -14.17 8.14
CA LEU A 20 -3.03 -15.50 8.71
C LEU A 20 -2.10 -15.80 9.90
N LEU A 21 -0.87 -15.25 9.92
CA LEU A 21 0.10 -15.43 11.01
C LEU A 21 -0.19 -14.55 12.23
N ILE A 22 -0.99 -13.50 12.13
CA ILE A 22 -1.37 -12.66 13.28
C ILE A 22 -2.07 -13.49 14.35
N ASP A 23 -2.88 -14.46 13.96
CA ASP A 23 -3.55 -15.39 14.88
C ASP A 23 -2.54 -16.26 15.68
N SER A 24 -1.33 -16.42 15.19
CA SER A 24 -0.23 -17.13 15.87
C SER A 24 0.63 -16.25 16.78
N GLY A 25 0.25 -14.99 17.01
CA GLY A 25 0.92 -14.07 17.94
C GLY A 25 1.97 -13.14 17.31
N ALA A 26 2.15 -13.15 15.97
CA ALA A 26 3.09 -12.28 15.25
C ALA A 26 2.58 -10.82 15.12
N THR A 27 2.10 -10.22 16.20
CA THR A 27 1.47 -8.88 16.20
C THR A 27 2.42 -7.74 15.77
N TRP A 28 3.74 -7.95 15.86
CA TRP A 28 4.74 -6.97 15.45
C TRP A 28 4.76 -6.70 13.92
N LEU A 29 4.20 -7.63 13.11
CA LEU A 29 4.02 -7.48 11.66
C LEU A 29 2.65 -6.88 11.28
N SER A 30 1.80 -6.56 12.25
CA SER A 30 0.48 -5.99 11.97
C SER A 30 0.59 -4.74 11.08
N ASN A 31 -0.21 -4.69 10.02
CA ASN A 31 -0.20 -3.63 9.00
C ASN A 31 1.14 -3.43 8.25
N PHE A 32 2.05 -4.40 8.28
CA PHE A 32 3.20 -4.38 7.38
C PHE A 32 2.72 -4.83 5.98
N ALA A 33 1.97 -3.97 5.30
CA ALA A 33 1.34 -4.26 4.02
C ALA A 33 1.50 -3.05 3.08
N PRO A 34 2.31 -3.13 2.01
CA PRO A 34 2.76 -2.00 1.20
C PRO A 34 1.72 -1.58 0.14
N PHE A 35 0.46 -1.36 0.53
CA PHE A 35 -0.59 -1.01 -0.44
C PHE A 35 -0.49 0.44 -0.93
N ALA A 36 -0.05 1.38 -0.09
CA ALA A 36 0.15 2.75 -0.55
C ALA A 36 1.30 2.81 -1.56
N ALA A 37 2.39 2.06 -1.34
CA ALA A 37 3.46 1.91 -2.32
C ALA A 37 2.98 1.24 -3.62
N LEU A 38 2.14 0.20 -3.51
CA LEU A 38 1.58 -0.48 -4.69
C LEU A 38 0.72 0.47 -5.51
N ALA A 39 -0.18 1.23 -4.88
CA ALA A 39 -1.03 2.21 -5.56
C ALA A 39 -0.19 3.33 -6.21
N LEU A 40 0.76 3.90 -5.46
CA LEU A 40 1.69 4.94 -5.92
C LEU A 40 2.51 4.49 -7.13
N CYS A 41 3.20 3.36 -7.00
CA CYS A 41 4.12 2.87 -8.04
C CYS A 41 3.37 2.35 -9.27
N SER A 42 2.22 1.69 -9.10
CA SER A 42 1.38 1.28 -10.23
C SER A 42 0.90 2.48 -11.03
N ALA A 43 0.45 3.55 -10.37
CA ALA A 43 0.02 4.78 -11.02
C ALA A 43 1.18 5.51 -11.72
N ALA A 44 2.41 5.43 -11.16
CA ALA A 44 3.59 6.06 -11.74
C ALA A 44 4.15 5.30 -12.97
N TYR A 45 4.11 3.97 -12.96
CA TYR A 45 4.86 3.15 -13.93
C TYR A 45 4.00 2.36 -14.92
N PHE A 46 2.76 2.01 -14.57
CA PHE A 46 1.96 1.15 -15.42
C PHE A 46 1.26 1.93 -16.56
N PRO A 47 0.91 1.24 -17.66
CA PRO A 47 0.02 1.80 -18.68
C PRO A 47 -1.32 2.23 -18.07
N ALA A 48 -1.97 3.23 -18.67
CA ALA A 48 -3.19 3.87 -18.15
C ALA A 48 -4.26 2.85 -17.68
N LYS A 49 -4.46 1.80 -18.45
CA LYS A 49 -5.40 0.71 -18.16
C LYS A 49 -5.15 0.01 -16.81
N TYR A 50 -3.89 -0.06 -16.35
CA TYR A 50 -3.49 -0.87 -15.20
C TYR A 50 -3.11 -0.05 -13.98
N LYS A 51 -3.07 1.29 -14.08
CA LYS A 51 -2.62 2.19 -13.01
C LYS A 51 -3.37 2.02 -11.70
N PHE A 52 -4.68 1.95 -11.77
CA PHE A 52 -5.57 1.78 -10.62
C PHE A 52 -6.17 0.37 -10.54
N THR A 53 -6.41 -0.27 -11.67
CA THR A 53 -7.04 -1.60 -11.72
C THR A 53 -6.21 -2.65 -11.00
N VAL A 54 -4.88 -2.67 -11.20
CA VAL A 54 -4.01 -3.65 -10.55
C VAL A 54 -3.98 -3.51 -9.03
N PRO A 55 -3.72 -2.33 -8.43
CA PRO A 55 -3.73 -2.20 -6.97
C PRO A 55 -5.11 -2.43 -6.36
N LEU A 56 -6.20 -2.03 -7.03
CA LEU A 56 -7.56 -2.27 -6.53
C LEU A 56 -7.92 -3.76 -6.53
N ILE A 57 -7.59 -4.49 -7.60
CA ILE A 57 -7.81 -5.94 -7.66
C ILE A 57 -6.96 -6.66 -6.61
N ALA A 58 -5.69 -6.27 -6.46
CA ALA A 58 -4.79 -6.85 -5.46
C ALA A 58 -5.32 -6.66 -4.03
N LEU A 59 -5.81 -5.45 -3.71
CA LEU A 59 -6.43 -5.14 -2.43
C LEU A 59 -7.71 -5.96 -2.24
N PHE A 60 -8.63 -5.91 -3.22
CA PHE A 60 -9.91 -6.63 -3.14
C PHE A 60 -9.70 -8.13 -2.92
N PHE A 61 -8.81 -8.75 -3.70
CA PHE A 61 -8.52 -10.17 -3.57
C PHE A 61 -7.97 -10.52 -2.18
N SER A 62 -7.02 -9.74 -1.67
CA SER A 62 -6.47 -9.97 -0.34
C SER A 62 -7.48 -9.70 0.79
N ASP A 63 -8.35 -8.69 0.63
CA ASP A 63 -9.44 -8.44 1.58
C ASP A 63 -10.46 -9.57 1.55
N ALA A 64 -10.83 -10.08 0.37
CA ALA A 64 -11.77 -11.20 0.25
C ALA A 64 -11.24 -12.46 0.96
N VAL A 65 -9.95 -12.80 0.77
CA VAL A 65 -9.33 -13.96 1.43
C VAL A 65 -9.29 -13.78 2.95
N LEU A 66 -8.85 -12.62 3.44
CA LEU A 66 -8.72 -12.37 4.89
C LEU A 66 -10.09 -12.25 5.56
N ASN A 67 -11.05 -11.53 4.97
CA ASN A 67 -12.38 -11.39 5.55
C ASN A 67 -13.13 -12.72 5.58
N PHE A 68 -12.94 -13.58 4.56
CA PHE A 68 -13.46 -14.94 4.59
C PHE A 68 -12.87 -15.75 5.76
N HIS A 69 -11.56 -15.64 5.99
CA HIS A 69 -10.88 -16.30 7.08
C HIS A 69 -11.35 -15.81 8.46
N TYR A 70 -11.54 -14.50 8.62
CA TYR A 70 -11.96 -13.90 9.88
C TYR A 70 -13.49 -13.86 10.08
N GLY A 71 -14.29 -14.31 9.13
CA GLY A 71 -15.74 -14.19 9.17
C GLY A 71 -16.26 -12.75 9.15
N ALA A 72 -15.47 -11.81 8.60
CA ALA A 72 -15.79 -10.41 8.55
C ALA A 72 -16.57 -10.04 7.27
N ALA A 73 -17.46 -9.03 7.37
CA ALA A 73 -18.22 -8.56 6.22
C ALA A 73 -17.31 -7.86 5.18
N LEU A 74 -17.55 -8.13 3.89
CA LEU A 74 -16.86 -7.42 2.79
C LEU A 74 -17.39 -6.00 2.58
N ALA A 75 -18.60 -5.70 3.05
CA ALA A 75 -19.25 -4.40 2.88
C ALA A 75 -19.17 -3.55 4.16
N ASP A 76 -17.97 -3.31 4.66
CA ASP A 76 -17.71 -2.41 5.79
C ASP A 76 -17.38 -1.00 5.26
N PRO A 77 -17.99 0.08 5.80
CA PRO A 77 -17.63 1.45 5.45
C PRO A 77 -16.14 1.79 5.58
N LEU A 78 -15.43 1.16 6.53
CA LEU A 78 -13.98 1.31 6.69
C LEU A 78 -13.21 0.75 5.48
N ILE A 79 -13.72 -0.29 4.83
CA ILE A 79 -13.15 -0.83 3.60
C ILE A 79 -13.21 0.23 2.51
N LEU A 80 -14.36 0.87 2.31
CA LEU A 80 -14.50 1.94 1.31
C LEU A 80 -13.54 3.10 1.60
N CYS A 81 -13.42 3.51 2.87
CA CYS A 81 -12.48 4.53 3.29
C CYS A 81 -11.03 4.17 2.94
N ARG A 82 -10.62 2.91 3.14
CA ARG A 82 -9.27 2.40 2.74
C ARG A 82 -9.06 2.50 1.23
N TYR A 83 -10.05 2.13 0.43
CA TYR A 83 -9.95 2.22 -1.04
C TYR A 83 -9.80 3.67 -1.51
N LEU A 84 -10.54 4.61 -0.92
CA LEU A 84 -10.41 6.05 -1.20
C LEU A 84 -9.03 6.57 -0.83
N ALA A 85 -8.52 6.22 0.35
CA ALA A 85 -7.17 6.63 0.80
C ALA A 85 -6.07 6.09 -0.13
N LEU A 86 -6.19 4.85 -0.61
CA LEU A 86 -5.26 4.28 -1.59
C LEU A 86 -5.39 4.91 -2.98
N ALA A 87 -6.61 5.29 -3.40
CA ALA A 87 -6.79 6.02 -4.64
C ALA A 87 -6.07 7.38 -4.60
N LEU A 88 -6.08 8.08 -3.45
CA LEU A 88 -5.31 9.32 -3.25
C LEU A 88 -3.80 9.10 -3.35
N ALA A 89 -3.27 8.03 -2.76
CA ALA A 89 -1.87 7.65 -2.95
C ALA A 89 -1.56 7.37 -4.44
N GLY A 90 -2.46 6.70 -5.15
CA GLY A 90 -2.38 6.51 -6.60
C GLY A 90 -2.40 7.83 -7.39
N CYS A 91 -3.20 8.80 -7.00
CA CYS A 91 -3.21 10.13 -7.61
C CYS A 91 -1.85 10.83 -7.48
N ILE A 92 -1.17 10.72 -6.33
CA ILE A 92 0.19 11.23 -6.17
C ILE A 92 1.14 10.54 -7.17
N GLY A 93 1.04 9.22 -7.32
CA GLY A 93 1.82 8.46 -8.30
C GLY A 93 1.54 8.89 -9.74
N LEU A 94 0.30 9.19 -10.06
CA LEU A 94 -0.10 9.68 -11.38
C LEU A 94 0.54 11.03 -11.70
N LEU A 95 0.54 11.97 -10.76
CA LEU A 95 1.20 13.28 -10.89
C LEU A 95 2.71 13.16 -11.11
N LEU A 96 3.33 12.12 -10.55
CA LEU A 96 4.77 11.87 -10.65
C LEU A 96 5.16 10.96 -11.83
N SER A 97 4.21 10.48 -12.64
CA SER A 97 4.47 9.47 -13.67
C SER A 97 5.55 9.86 -14.68
N ASN A 98 5.62 11.15 -15.05
CA ASN A 98 6.64 11.67 -15.96
C ASN A 98 8.01 11.90 -15.31
N ARG A 99 8.10 11.87 -13.99
CA ARG A 99 9.31 12.12 -13.20
C ARG A 99 9.60 10.98 -12.21
N ALA A 100 9.05 9.78 -12.48
CA ALA A 100 9.15 8.63 -11.60
C ALA A 100 10.60 8.20 -11.41
N SER A 101 11.13 8.42 -10.22
CA SER A 101 12.48 8.10 -9.79
C SER A 101 12.50 7.83 -8.28
N LEU A 102 13.60 7.30 -7.77
CA LEU A 102 13.75 7.08 -6.32
C LEU A 102 13.62 8.40 -5.53
N LYS A 103 14.20 9.50 -6.08
CA LYS A 103 14.16 10.81 -5.43
C LYS A 103 12.76 11.41 -5.31
N THR A 104 11.84 11.05 -6.21
CA THR A 104 10.47 11.57 -6.22
C THR A 104 9.50 10.61 -5.52
N LEU A 105 9.66 9.29 -5.71
CA LEU A 105 8.72 8.30 -5.20
C LEU A 105 8.92 7.94 -3.72
N LEU A 106 10.15 8.04 -3.16
CA LEU A 106 10.34 7.81 -1.72
C LEU A 106 9.63 8.88 -0.87
N PRO A 107 9.80 10.21 -1.09
CA PRO A 107 9.02 11.21 -0.38
C PRO A 107 7.51 11.07 -0.62
N ALA A 108 7.11 10.74 -1.85
CA ALA A 108 5.71 10.49 -2.19
C ALA A 108 5.12 9.27 -1.46
N SER A 109 5.92 8.24 -1.23
CA SER A 109 5.54 7.07 -0.43
C SER A 109 5.27 7.46 1.03
N ILE A 110 6.13 8.29 1.62
CA ILE A 110 5.89 8.84 2.98
C ILE A 110 4.56 9.60 3.03
N ALA A 111 4.33 10.50 2.05
CA ALA A 111 3.09 11.25 1.96
C ALA A 111 1.86 10.33 1.79
N GLY A 112 1.94 9.33 0.91
CA GLY A 112 0.87 8.37 0.67
C GLY A 112 0.53 7.54 1.92
N SER A 113 1.54 7.02 2.62
CA SER A 113 1.36 6.27 3.86
C SER A 113 0.76 7.16 4.97
N THR A 114 1.21 8.42 5.06
CA THR A 114 0.68 9.37 6.04
C THR A 114 -0.79 9.71 5.76
N ILE A 115 -1.12 10.00 4.50
CA ILE A 115 -2.50 10.28 4.06
C ILE A 115 -3.40 9.09 4.37
N PHE A 116 -2.96 7.89 3.99
CA PHE A 116 -3.70 6.66 4.28
C PHE A 116 -3.96 6.50 5.78
N TYR A 117 -2.93 6.66 6.60
CA TYR A 117 -3.03 6.54 8.05
C TYR A 117 -3.98 7.56 8.68
N VAL A 118 -3.81 8.84 8.32
CA VAL A 118 -4.65 9.92 8.87
C VAL A 118 -6.11 9.73 8.46
N ILE A 119 -6.39 9.42 7.20
CA ILE A 119 -7.77 9.25 6.71
C ILE A 119 -8.45 8.07 7.39
N THR A 120 -7.79 6.90 7.44
CA THR A 120 -8.40 5.69 8.01
C THR A 120 -8.63 5.81 9.51
N ASN A 121 -7.69 6.40 10.26
CA ASN A 121 -7.87 6.60 11.71
C ASN A 121 -8.84 7.74 12.04
N ALA A 122 -8.88 8.82 11.25
CA ALA A 122 -9.90 9.86 11.39
C ALA A 122 -11.31 9.31 11.09
N PHE A 123 -11.45 8.45 10.09
CA PHE A 123 -12.70 7.78 9.80
C PHE A 123 -13.13 6.85 10.94
N ALA A 124 -12.21 6.05 11.49
CA ALA A 124 -12.48 5.23 12.66
C ALA A 124 -12.91 6.09 13.86
N TRP A 125 -12.21 7.21 14.14
CA TRP A 125 -12.62 8.17 15.16
C TRP A 125 -14.04 8.69 14.94
N LEU A 126 -14.43 9.01 13.70
CA LEU A 126 -15.76 9.53 13.38
C LEU A 126 -16.86 8.48 13.57
N THR A 127 -16.61 7.24 13.22
CA THR A 127 -17.64 6.19 13.14
C THR A 127 -17.73 5.32 14.39
N ASP A 128 -16.62 5.09 15.09
CA ASP A 128 -16.60 4.21 16.26
C ASP A 128 -17.05 4.97 17.52
N PRO A 129 -18.10 4.48 18.24
CA PRO A 129 -18.58 5.11 19.46
C PRO A 129 -17.60 5.05 20.64
N GLY A 130 -16.58 4.20 20.60
CA GLY A 130 -15.55 4.11 21.62
C GLY A 130 -14.64 5.34 21.72
N TYR A 131 -14.60 6.18 20.67
CA TYR A 131 -13.86 7.42 20.69
C TYR A 131 -14.72 8.61 21.13
N ALA A 132 -14.18 9.46 22.01
CA ALA A 132 -14.76 10.77 22.29
C ALA A 132 -14.74 11.63 21.00
N LYS A 133 -15.89 12.26 20.66
CA LYS A 133 -16.03 13.07 19.43
C LYS A 133 -15.49 14.49 19.63
N ASN A 134 -14.23 14.60 20.03
CA ASN A 134 -13.49 15.83 20.25
C ASN A 134 -12.03 15.67 19.81
N PHE A 135 -11.24 16.74 19.90
CA PHE A 135 -9.84 16.74 19.46
C PHE A 135 -8.98 15.70 20.21
N ALA A 136 -9.22 15.49 21.52
CA ALA A 136 -8.50 14.49 22.31
C ALA A 136 -8.78 13.06 21.80
N GLY A 137 -10.03 12.75 21.43
CA GLY A 137 -10.39 11.46 20.83
C GLY A 137 -9.77 11.25 19.43
N LEU A 138 -9.62 12.31 18.64
CA LEU A 138 -8.87 12.23 17.37
C LEU A 138 -7.39 11.94 17.62
N ILE A 139 -6.76 12.63 18.56
CA ILE A 139 -5.36 12.35 18.94
C ILE A 139 -5.22 10.92 19.47
N GLN A 140 -6.17 10.44 20.27
CA GLN A 140 -6.19 9.05 20.73
C GLN A 140 -6.23 8.08 19.53
N ALA A 141 -7.09 8.29 18.55
CA ALA A 141 -7.18 7.45 17.35
C ALA A 141 -5.86 7.43 16.56
N LEU A 142 -5.20 8.58 16.45
CA LEU A 142 -3.92 8.74 15.75
C LEU A 142 -2.70 8.27 16.58
N THR A 143 -2.86 7.93 17.85
CA THR A 143 -1.71 7.55 18.70
C THR A 143 -1.89 6.15 19.29
N VAL A 144 -2.69 6.02 20.32
CA VAL A 144 -2.83 4.77 21.07
C VAL A 144 -3.96 3.88 20.57
N GLY A 145 -4.97 4.44 19.90
CA GLY A 145 -6.14 3.70 19.45
C GLY A 145 -7.09 3.33 20.59
N LEU A 146 -7.86 2.27 20.37
CA LEU A 146 -8.78 1.69 21.38
C LEU A 146 -8.20 0.35 21.86
N PRO A 147 -7.77 0.24 23.12
CA PRO A 147 -7.17 -0.99 23.68
C PRO A 147 -8.09 -2.21 23.60
N GLN A 148 -9.42 -2.00 23.55
CA GLN A 148 -10.40 -3.06 23.42
C GLN A 148 -10.33 -3.84 22.09
N TYR A 149 -9.77 -3.25 21.03
CA TYR A 149 -9.60 -3.90 19.73
C TYR A 149 -8.17 -4.41 19.52
N SER A 150 -7.19 -3.74 20.10
CA SER A 150 -5.78 -4.15 19.96
C SER A 150 -4.94 -3.60 21.10
N ALA A 151 -4.11 -4.46 21.68
CA ALA A 151 -3.07 -4.03 22.60
C ALA A 151 -1.94 -3.26 21.91
N THR A 152 -1.85 -3.36 20.57
CA THR A 152 -0.85 -2.64 19.77
C THR A 152 -1.35 -1.22 19.48
N PRO A 153 -0.59 -0.16 19.86
CA PRO A 153 -0.96 1.21 19.59
C PRO A 153 -1.05 1.53 18.09
N SER A 154 -1.97 2.43 17.71
CA SER A 154 -2.20 2.84 16.32
C SER A 154 -0.94 3.35 15.63
N TRP A 155 -0.06 4.11 16.33
CA TRP A 155 1.19 4.61 15.75
C TRP A 155 2.16 3.50 15.32
N MET A 156 2.12 2.32 15.96
CA MET A 156 2.94 1.16 15.53
C MET A 156 2.45 0.61 14.20
N PHE A 157 1.15 0.62 13.94
CA PHE A 157 0.59 0.27 12.63
C PHE A 157 1.07 1.24 11.54
N PHE A 158 1.10 2.55 11.86
CA PHE A 158 1.67 3.56 10.94
C PHE A 158 3.14 3.29 10.65
N ARG A 159 3.95 3.07 11.68
CA ARG A 159 5.38 2.75 11.52
C ARG A 159 5.57 1.55 10.60
N ASN A 160 4.82 0.46 10.82
CA ASN A 160 4.95 -0.76 10.04
C ASN A 160 4.52 -0.54 8.57
N SER A 161 3.41 0.15 8.35
CA SER A 161 2.93 0.51 7.02
C SER A 161 3.95 1.39 6.29
N LEU A 162 4.45 2.43 6.95
CA LEU A 162 5.46 3.34 6.39
C LEU A 162 6.75 2.60 6.00
N LEU A 163 7.28 1.74 6.88
CA LEU A 163 8.48 0.96 6.59
C LEU A 163 8.26 0.00 5.41
N SER A 164 7.10 -0.66 5.36
CA SER A 164 6.78 -1.55 4.24
C SER A 164 6.63 -0.78 2.94
N ASP A 165 5.95 0.36 2.94
CA ASP A 165 5.76 1.19 1.76
C ASP A 165 7.08 1.74 1.22
N LEU A 166 7.99 2.19 2.09
CA LEU A 166 9.33 2.64 1.70
C LEU A 166 10.14 1.50 1.08
N LEU A 167 10.15 0.32 1.72
CA LEU A 167 10.87 -0.85 1.22
C LEU A 167 10.35 -1.26 -0.17
N PHE A 168 9.04 -1.39 -0.32
CA PHE A 168 8.45 -1.82 -1.59
C PHE A 168 8.53 -0.74 -2.68
N THR A 169 8.47 0.55 -2.33
CA THR A 169 8.76 1.63 -3.28
C THR A 169 10.19 1.53 -3.79
N LEU A 170 11.17 1.30 -2.92
CA LEU A 170 12.57 1.08 -3.30
C LEU A 170 12.70 -0.12 -4.25
N LEU A 171 12.18 -1.28 -3.86
CA LEU A 171 12.20 -2.50 -4.68
C LEU A 171 11.54 -2.29 -6.03
N PHE A 172 10.38 -1.60 -6.07
CA PHE A 172 9.65 -1.33 -7.29
C PHE A 172 10.45 -0.46 -8.26
N VAL A 173 11.04 0.64 -7.77
CA VAL A 173 11.87 1.53 -8.59
C VAL A 173 13.11 0.81 -9.12
N VAL A 174 13.76 0.01 -8.29
CA VAL A 174 14.93 -0.79 -8.67
C VAL A 174 14.55 -1.79 -9.77
N CYS A 175 13.50 -2.58 -9.59
CA CYS A 175 13.02 -3.55 -10.57
C CYS A 175 12.63 -2.88 -11.91
N MET A 176 11.96 -1.73 -11.88
CA MET A 176 11.59 -0.99 -13.07
C MET A 176 12.79 -0.40 -13.78
N SER A 177 13.83 0.02 -13.05
CA SER A 177 15.08 0.53 -13.61
C SER A 177 15.86 -0.56 -14.32
N PHE A 178 16.01 -1.73 -13.70
CA PHE A 178 16.64 -2.89 -14.33
C PHE A 178 15.90 -3.36 -15.58
N GLY A 179 14.56 -3.42 -15.54
CA GLY A 179 13.74 -3.80 -16.68
C GLY A 179 13.92 -2.85 -17.88
N ARG A 180 14.04 -1.55 -17.64
CA ARG A 180 14.29 -0.54 -18.68
C ARG A 180 15.69 -0.68 -19.28
N ASN A 181 16.72 -0.89 -18.47
CA ASN A 181 18.08 -1.07 -18.93
C ASN A 181 18.24 -2.34 -19.77
N ALA A 182 17.65 -3.46 -19.35
CA ALA A 182 17.65 -4.71 -20.11
C ALA A 182 16.95 -4.58 -21.48
N ALA A 183 15.85 -3.84 -21.54
CA ALA A 183 15.15 -3.58 -22.80
C ALA A 183 15.99 -2.74 -23.76
N ARG A 184 16.68 -1.69 -23.28
CA ARG A 184 17.57 -0.85 -24.08
C ARG A 184 18.75 -1.62 -24.63
N SER A 185 19.36 -2.50 -23.85
CA SER A 185 20.48 -3.35 -24.27
C SER A 185 20.08 -4.27 -25.43
N ARG A 186 18.91 -4.90 -25.35
CA ARG A 186 18.39 -5.78 -26.42
C ARG A 186 18.14 -5.03 -27.73
N THR A 187 17.60 -3.82 -27.67
CA THR A 187 17.34 -2.98 -28.85
C THR A 187 18.66 -2.54 -29.51
N GLY A 188 19.66 -2.15 -28.71
CA GLY A 188 20.99 -1.79 -29.21
C GLY A 188 21.69 -2.94 -29.93
N THR A 189 21.62 -4.15 -29.39
CA THR A 189 22.22 -5.35 -30.01
C THR A 189 21.49 -5.74 -31.33
N ALA A 190 20.17 -5.61 -31.38
CA ALA A 190 19.40 -5.90 -32.60
C ALA A 190 19.75 -4.92 -33.75
N LEU A 191 19.95 -3.65 -33.47
CA LEU A 191 20.35 -2.67 -34.47
C LEU A 191 21.81 -2.87 -34.97
N ALA A 192 22.70 -3.37 -34.10
CA ALA A 192 24.08 -3.67 -34.49
C ALA A 192 24.22 -4.93 -35.38
N HIS A 193 23.23 -5.81 -35.42
CA HIS A 193 23.20 -6.99 -36.28
C HIS A 193 22.56 -6.74 -37.64
N VAL A 194 21.96 -5.58 -37.86
CA VAL A 194 21.27 -5.20 -39.12
C VAL A 194 22.08 -4.18 -39.92
N ALA A 195 23.11 -3.61 -39.31
CA ALA A 195 24.09 -2.71 -39.94
C ALA A 195 25.34 -3.45 -40.37
#